data_42916857b50df8d3435bb693d390d14c
#
_entry.id   42916857b50df8d3435bb693d390d14c
#
_cell.length_a   1.000
_cell.length_b   1.000
_cell.length_c   1.000
_cell.angle_alpha   90.00
_cell.angle_beta   90.00
_cell.angle_gamma   90.00
#
_symmetry.space_group_name_H-M   'P 1'
#
loop_
_entity.id
_entity.type
_entity.pdbx_description
1 polymer ?
#
loop_
_entity_poly.entity_id
_entity_poly.type
_entity_poly.pdbx_seq_one_letter_code
_entity_poly.pdbx_strand_id
1 'polypeptide(L)'
;MLLAKIYFAFLKIGALAFGGGYAMLPYIQKIVVNDHHWLTARQFTSYIGLVQISPGAVSCNLTAFIGFKLAGFLGGLVGIIGLATAPIIIVTISYFAFEKVKNSRIWNAALVGMKPALIALIISAFISLGRSAYRDWKEIVITVIAGILLFSKKLNLIFIVIICAILGLILH
;
A
#
# COMPACT_ATOMS: atom_id res chain seq x y z
N MET A 1 15.37 24.57 2.55
CA MET A 1 15.31 23.77 3.80
C MET A 1 14.07 22.85 3.90
N LEU A 2 12.87 23.30 3.51
CA LEU A 2 11.65 22.47 3.63
C LEU A 2 11.68 21.21 2.74
N LEU A 3 12.08 21.32 1.47
CA LEU A 3 12.18 20.18 0.53
C LEU A 3 13.11 19.07 1.04
N ALA A 4 14.26 19.45 1.63
CA ALA A 4 15.15 18.47 2.24
C ALA A 4 14.51 17.74 3.42
N LYS A 5 13.74 18.46 4.27
CA LYS A 5 12.99 17.84 5.37
C LYS A 5 11.94 16.86 4.84
N ILE A 6 11.22 17.23 3.76
CA ILE A 6 10.25 16.35 3.09
C ILE A 6 10.96 15.09 2.58
N TYR A 7 12.06 15.25 1.85
CA TYR A 7 12.84 14.13 1.31
C TYR A 7 13.26 13.14 2.41
N PHE A 8 13.93 13.62 3.45
CA PHE A 8 14.44 12.75 4.52
C PHE A 8 13.33 12.12 5.37
N ALA A 9 12.22 12.81 5.57
CA ALA A 9 11.06 12.26 6.27
C ALA A 9 10.48 11.07 5.49
N PHE A 10 10.25 11.24 4.18
CA PHE A 10 9.72 10.17 3.35
C PHE A 10 10.74 9.07 3.03
N LEU A 11 12.04 9.40 2.99
CA LEU A 11 13.12 8.41 2.94
C LEU A 11 13.08 7.46 4.14
N LYS A 12 12.91 7.99 5.36
CA LYS A 12 12.75 7.17 6.58
C LYS A 12 11.53 6.27 6.50
N ILE A 13 10.40 6.80 6.00
CA ILE A 13 9.19 6.01 5.79
C ILE A 13 9.45 4.88 4.80
N GLY A 14 10.08 5.17 3.66
CA GLY A 14 10.41 4.18 2.64
C GLY A 14 11.36 3.09 3.13
N ALA A 15 12.32 3.44 4.00
CA ALA A 15 13.26 2.47 4.57
C ALA A 15 12.60 1.49 5.56
N LEU A 16 11.54 1.93 6.26
CA LEU A 16 10.82 1.16 7.26
C LEU A 16 9.54 0.53 6.72
N ALA A 17 9.27 0.68 5.43
CA ALA A 17 8.05 0.26 4.78
C ALA A 17 8.01 -1.25 4.51
N PHE A 18 7.69 -2.03 5.51
CA PHE A 18 7.40 -3.45 5.34
C PHE A 18 5.89 -3.68 5.23
N GLY A 19 5.45 -4.45 4.24
CA GLY A 19 4.07 -4.97 4.19
C GLY A 19 3.05 -4.20 3.33
N GLY A 20 3.42 -3.14 2.61
CA GLY A 20 2.54 -2.49 1.62
C GLY A 20 1.67 -1.35 2.14
N GLY A 21 0.84 -0.76 1.26
CA GLY A 21 0.21 0.56 1.39
C GLY A 21 -0.42 0.92 2.74
N TYR A 22 -1.31 0.09 3.27
CA TYR A 22 -2.00 0.38 4.54
C TYR A 22 -1.10 0.17 5.77
N ALA A 23 -0.18 -0.78 5.73
CA ALA A 23 0.75 -1.03 6.83
C ALA A 23 1.71 0.15 7.08
N MET A 24 1.90 1.01 6.08
CA MET A 24 2.74 2.21 6.20
C MET A 24 2.02 3.39 6.87
N LEU A 25 0.69 3.41 6.91
CA LEU A 25 -0.07 4.55 7.42
C LEU A 25 0.32 4.97 8.84
N PRO A 26 0.52 4.07 9.82
CA PRO A 26 0.97 4.45 11.15
C PRO A 26 2.33 5.14 11.16
N TYR A 27 3.26 4.71 10.29
CA TYR A 27 4.57 5.33 10.16
C TYR A 27 4.49 6.72 9.53
N ILE A 28 3.68 6.86 8.48
CA ILE A 28 3.43 8.17 7.85
C ILE A 28 2.80 9.10 8.87
N GLN A 29 1.77 8.65 9.60
CA GLN A 29 1.11 9.43 10.64
C GLN A 29 2.10 9.88 11.72
N LYS A 30 2.91 8.95 12.24
CA LYS A 30 3.92 9.28 13.24
C LYS A 30 4.84 10.42 12.78
N ILE A 31 5.40 10.31 11.58
CA ILE A 31 6.35 11.29 11.06
C ILE A 31 5.67 12.62 10.74
N VAL A 32 4.52 12.58 10.07
CA VAL A 32 3.87 13.79 9.54
C VAL A 32 3.07 14.55 10.62
N VAL A 33 2.46 13.82 11.55
CA VAL A 33 1.62 14.41 12.60
C VAL A 33 2.41 14.62 13.88
N ASN A 34 3.13 13.59 14.37
CA ASN A 34 3.74 13.64 15.70
C ASN A 34 5.14 14.25 15.68
N ASP A 35 6.00 13.89 14.70
CA ASP A 35 7.40 14.34 14.69
C ASP A 35 7.56 15.72 14.05
N HIS A 36 6.89 15.97 12.93
CA HIS A 36 7.03 17.22 12.17
C HIS A 36 5.87 18.20 12.32
N HIS A 37 4.74 17.77 12.88
CA HIS A 37 3.52 18.60 13.04
C HIS A 37 3.05 19.28 11.76
N TRP A 38 3.26 18.63 10.60
CA TRP A 38 2.84 19.16 9.30
C TRP A 38 1.34 19.07 9.09
N LEU A 39 0.69 18.11 9.76
CA LEU A 39 -0.75 17.88 9.72
C LEU A 39 -1.28 17.60 11.13
N THR A 40 -2.55 17.92 11.35
CA THR A 40 -3.29 17.39 12.49
C THR A 40 -3.76 15.97 12.22
N ALA A 41 -4.04 15.18 13.26
CA ALA A 41 -4.57 13.82 13.12
C ALA A 41 -5.86 13.79 12.29
N ARG A 42 -6.75 14.79 12.49
CA ARG A 42 -8.00 14.93 11.72
C ARG A 42 -7.75 15.16 10.23
N GLN A 43 -6.79 16.03 9.87
CA GLN A 43 -6.41 16.26 8.48
C GLN A 43 -5.82 15.00 7.86
N PHE A 44 -4.97 14.31 8.59
CA PHE A 44 -4.36 13.05 8.12
C PHE A 44 -5.43 12.01 7.76
N THR A 45 -6.41 11.78 8.65
CA THR A 45 -7.53 10.85 8.38
C THR A 45 -8.36 11.27 7.17
N SER A 46 -8.65 12.57 7.02
CA SER A 46 -9.37 13.08 5.85
C SER A 46 -8.61 12.84 4.55
N TYR A 47 -7.27 12.97 4.58
CA TYR A 47 -6.43 12.74 3.40
C TYR A 47 -6.33 11.28 3.02
N ILE A 48 -6.36 10.36 3.99
CA ILE A 48 -6.47 8.92 3.71
C ILE A 48 -7.74 8.66 2.87
N GLY A 49 -8.88 9.21 3.28
CA GLY A 49 -10.13 9.07 2.52
C GLY A 49 -10.03 9.59 1.08
N LEU A 50 -9.40 10.74 0.89
CA LEU A 50 -9.22 11.34 -0.44
C LEU A 50 -8.30 10.50 -1.35
N VAL A 51 -7.18 10.00 -0.83
CA VAL A 51 -6.23 9.25 -1.65
C VAL A 51 -6.69 7.83 -1.97
N GLN A 52 -7.66 7.28 -1.24
CA GLN A 52 -8.28 6.00 -1.55
C GLN A 52 -9.08 6.01 -2.85
N ILE A 53 -9.59 7.15 -3.26
CA ILE A 53 -10.33 7.31 -4.52
C ILE A 53 -9.36 7.36 -5.72
N SER A 54 -8.09 7.69 -5.48
CA SER A 54 -7.08 7.79 -6.54
C SER A 54 -6.50 6.43 -6.90
N PRO A 55 -6.31 6.12 -8.20
CA PRO A 55 -5.65 4.90 -8.61
C PRO A 55 -4.18 4.92 -8.16
N GLY A 56 -3.66 3.74 -7.75
CA GLY A 56 -2.28 3.56 -7.33
C GLY A 56 -2.11 3.19 -5.85
N ALA A 57 -0.85 3.11 -5.40
CA ALA A 57 -0.55 2.74 -4.02
C ALA A 57 -0.91 3.88 -3.06
N VAL A 58 -1.72 3.58 -2.04
CA VAL A 58 -2.20 4.55 -1.04
C VAL A 58 -1.06 5.34 -0.41
N SER A 59 0.06 4.68 -0.07
CA SER A 59 1.23 5.34 0.51
C SER A 59 1.89 6.34 -0.45
N CYS A 60 2.00 6.01 -1.75
CA CYS A 60 2.53 6.92 -2.76
C CYS A 60 1.61 8.12 -2.96
N ASN A 61 0.31 7.87 -3.12
CA ASN A 61 -0.68 8.92 -3.31
C ASN A 61 -0.72 9.86 -2.09
N LEU A 62 -0.69 9.30 -0.88
CA LEU A 62 -0.67 10.09 0.35
C LEU A 62 0.61 10.91 0.48
N THR A 63 1.76 10.34 0.16
CA THR A 63 3.06 11.04 0.14
C THR A 63 3.05 12.20 -0.84
N ALA A 64 2.57 11.95 -2.08
CA ALA A 64 2.44 12.99 -3.10
C ALA A 64 1.54 14.13 -2.62
N PHE A 65 0.39 13.79 -2.06
CA PHE A 65 -0.59 14.75 -1.58
C PHE A 65 -0.05 15.61 -0.42
N ILE A 66 0.59 14.97 0.56
CA ILE A 66 1.21 15.69 1.69
C ILE A 66 2.33 16.60 1.20
N GLY A 67 3.23 16.07 0.36
CA GLY A 67 4.32 16.83 -0.22
C GLY A 67 3.82 18.03 -1.03
N PHE A 68 2.78 17.82 -1.85
CA PHE A 68 2.14 18.88 -2.62
C PHE A 68 1.55 19.98 -1.71
N LYS A 69 0.88 19.60 -0.64
CA LYS A 69 0.34 20.55 0.32
C LYS A 69 1.41 21.38 1.00
N LEU A 70 2.57 20.80 1.29
CA LEU A 70 3.66 21.47 2.02
C LEU A 70 4.49 22.41 1.15
N ALA A 71 4.75 22.04 -0.10
CA ALA A 71 5.66 22.77 -0.99
C ALA A 71 5.27 22.70 -2.48
N GLY A 72 3.97 22.58 -2.77
CA GLY A 72 3.45 22.51 -4.13
C GLY A 72 3.94 21.29 -4.90
N PHE A 73 3.95 21.39 -6.22
CA PHE A 73 4.35 20.29 -7.13
C PHE A 73 5.73 19.70 -6.81
N LEU A 74 6.72 20.56 -6.52
CA LEU A 74 8.06 20.12 -6.15
C LEU A 74 8.07 19.34 -4.83
N GLY A 75 7.23 19.73 -3.86
CA GLY A 75 7.09 19.00 -2.60
C GLY A 75 6.54 17.59 -2.80
N GLY A 76 5.53 17.42 -3.67
CA GLY A 76 4.98 16.12 -4.04
C GLY A 76 6.01 15.23 -4.72
N LEU A 77 6.74 15.78 -5.70
CA LEU A 77 7.79 15.07 -6.44
C LEU A 77 8.92 14.61 -5.51
N VAL A 78 9.43 15.52 -4.68
CA VAL A 78 10.52 15.23 -3.73
C VAL A 78 10.08 14.22 -2.68
N GLY A 79 8.83 14.26 -2.23
CA GLY A 79 8.26 13.29 -1.31
C GLY A 79 8.26 11.88 -1.91
N ILE A 80 7.79 11.72 -3.16
CA ILE A 80 7.78 10.42 -3.85
C ILE A 80 9.22 9.91 -4.07
N ILE A 81 10.14 10.77 -4.50
CA ILE A 81 11.54 10.39 -4.67
C ILE A 81 12.12 9.93 -3.34
N GLY A 82 11.87 10.65 -2.23
CA GLY A 82 12.30 10.24 -0.90
C GLY A 82 11.75 8.88 -0.51
N LEU A 83 10.44 8.66 -0.69
CA LEU A 83 9.79 7.38 -0.40
C LEU A 83 10.38 6.21 -1.19
N ALA A 84 10.69 6.43 -2.48
CA ALA A 84 11.18 5.40 -3.38
C ALA A 84 12.69 5.12 -3.23
N THR A 85 13.47 6.08 -2.75
CA THR A 85 14.95 5.98 -2.72
C THR A 85 15.43 4.79 -1.89
N ALA A 86 14.90 4.60 -0.68
CA ALA A 86 15.33 3.49 0.18
C ALA A 86 14.97 2.11 -0.40
N PRO A 87 13.74 1.84 -0.85
CA PRO A 87 13.41 0.60 -1.53
C PRO A 87 14.28 0.33 -2.77
N ILE A 88 14.53 1.35 -3.60
CA ILE A 88 15.38 1.21 -4.79
C ILE A 88 16.80 0.77 -4.41
N ILE A 89 17.40 1.42 -3.41
CA ILE A 89 18.74 1.07 -2.93
C ILE A 89 18.75 -0.36 -2.38
N ILE A 90 17.80 -0.70 -1.50
CA ILE A 90 17.72 -2.02 -0.88
C ILE A 90 17.55 -3.12 -1.94
N VAL A 91 16.64 -2.93 -2.91
CA VAL A 91 16.40 -3.91 -3.97
C VAL A 91 17.62 -4.04 -4.88
N THR A 92 18.28 -2.93 -5.22
CA THR A 92 19.49 -2.95 -6.04
C THR A 92 20.63 -3.71 -5.35
N ILE A 93 20.88 -3.44 -4.06
CA ILE A 93 21.90 -4.18 -3.30
C ILE A 93 21.53 -5.66 -3.20
N SER A 94 20.24 -5.95 -2.93
CA SER A 94 19.72 -7.31 -2.85
C SER A 94 19.88 -8.07 -4.17
N TYR A 95 19.72 -7.39 -5.31
CA TYR A 95 19.93 -7.99 -6.61
C TYR A 95 21.38 -8.45 -6.81
N PHE A 96 22.35 -7.59 -6.52
CA PHE A 96 23.77 -7.96 -6.63
C PHE A 96 24.18 -9.07 -5.64
N ALA A 97 23.63 -9.04 -4.44
CA ALA A 97 23.84 -10.12 -3.47
C ALA A 97 23.22 -11.44 -3.96
N PHE A 98 22.00 -11.36 -4.52
CA PHE A 98 21.28 -12.51 -5.09
C PHE A 98 22.07 -13.14 -6.25
N GLU A 99 22.60 -12.35 -7.18
CA GLU A 99 23.40 -12.83 -8.31
C GLU A 99 24.58 -13.72 -7.87
N LYS A 100 25.20 -13.40 -6.72
CA LYS A 100 26.32 -14.17 -6.16
C LYS A 100 25.90 -15.50 -5.53
N VAL A 101 24.68 -15.59 -4.99
CA VAL A 101 24.24 -16.74 -4.19
C VAL A 101 23.12 -17.57 -4.83
N LYS A 102 22.56 -17.14 -5.98
CA LYS A 102 21.41 -17.79 -6.63
C LYS A 102 21.61 -19.29 -6.92
N ASN A 103 22.84 -19.72 -7.14
CA ASN A 103 23.18 -21.11 -7.41
C ASN A 103 23.47 -21.92 -6.13
N SER A 104 23.44 -21.31 -4.96
CA SER A 104 23.69 -21.98 -3.69
C SER A 104 22.50 -22.85 -3.28
N ARG A 105 22.81 -24.08 -2.80
CA ARG A 105 21.81 -25.01 -2.26
C ARG A 105 21.06 -24.41 -1.06
N ILE A 106 21.76 -23.66 -0.23
CA ILE A 106 21.20 -22.98 0.95
C ILE A 106 20.19 -21.92 0.53
N TRP A 107 20.53 -21.12 -0.49
CA TRP A 107 19.64 -20.08 -1.01
C TRP A 107 18.35 -20.66 -1.60
N ASN A 108 18.49 -21.72 -2.42
CA ASN A 108 17.32 -22.38 -3.01
C ASN A 108 16.41 -23.00 -1.93
N ALA A 109 16.99 -23.59 -0.89
CA ALA A 109 16.22 -24.11 0.24
C ALA A 109 15.48 -22.98 0.99
N ALA A 110 16.14 -21.83 1.22
CA ALA A 110 15.50 -20.66 1.83
C ALA A 110 14.33 -20.12 1.00
N LEU A 111 14.50 -19.97 -0.32
CA LEU A 111 13.43 -19.55 -1.23
C LEU A 111 12.22 -20.50 -1.21
N VAL A 112 12.48 -21.81 -1.19
CA VAL A 112 11.41 -22.82 -1.09
C VAL A 112 10.66 -22.67 0.24
N GLY A 113 11.37 -22.44 1.36
CA GLY A 113 10.77 -22.22 2.66
C GLY A 113 9.98 -20.88 2.79
N MET A 114 10.35 -19.87 2.00
CA MET A 114 9.63 -18.58 1.98
C MET A 114 8.28 -18.64 1.26
N LYS A 115 8.09 -19.54 0.28
CA LYS A 115 6.84 -19.63 -0.48
C LYS A 115 5.61 -19.87 0.39
N PRO A 116 5.58 -20.83 1.32
CA PRO A 116 4.42 -21.03 2.20
C PRO A 116 4.18 -19.83 3.12
N ALA A 117 5.23 -19.11 3.55
CA ALA A 117 5.07 -17.89 4.33
C ALA A 117 4.35 -16.78 3.55
N LEU A 118 4.63 -16.61 2.25
CA LEU A 118 3.89 -15.68 1.39
C LEU A 118 2.41 -16.05 1.27
N ILE A 119 2.09 -17.33 1.14
CA ILE A 119 0.70 -17.81 1.13
C ILE A 119 0.01 -17.48 2.45
N ALA A 120 0.67 -17.75 3.58
CA ALA A 120 0.13 -17.41 4.90
C ALA A 120 -0.12 -15.91 5.08
N LEU A 121 0.76 -15.04 4.56
CA LEU A 121 0.57 -13.58 4.57
C LEU A 121 -0.65 -13.17 3.74
N ILE A 122 -0.86 -13.76 2.56
CA ILE A 122 -2.04 -13.48 1.72
C ILE A 122 -3.32 -13.90 2.43
N ILE A 123 -3.34 -15.08 3.05
CA ILE A 123 -4.48 -15.57 3.83
C ILE A 123 -4.75 -14.65 5.04
N SER A 124 -3.70 -14.24 5.75
CA SER A 124 -3.81 -13.31 6.88
C SER A 124 -4.39 -11.96 6.46
N ALA A 125 -3.92 -11.42 5.33
CA ALA A 125 -4.45 -10.19 4.76
C ALA A 125 -5.93 -10.34 4.37
N PHE A 126 -6.30 -11.44 3.75
CA PHE A 126 -7.69 -11.76 3.40
C PHE A 126 -8.60 -11.81 4.63
N ILE A 127 -8.19 -12.50 5.70
CA ILE A 127 -8.94 -12.58 6.96
C ILE A 127 -9.06 -11.21 7.62
N SER A 128 -7.97 -10.44 7.64
CA SER A 128 -7.95 -9.10 8.24
C SER A 128 -8.88 -8.12 7.52
N LEU A 129 -8.83 -8.11 6.19
CA LEU A 129 -9.72 -7.29 5.36
C LEU A 129 -11.17 -7.75 5.48
N GLY A 130 -11.42 -9.06 5.47
CA GLY A 130 -12.75 -9.62 5.61
C GLY A 130 -13.40 -9.20 6.93
N ARG A 131 -12.67 -9.27 8.06
CA ARG A 131 -13.21 -8.83 9.36
C ARG A 131 -13.62 -7.36 9.42
N SER A 132 -12.94 -6.49 8.66
CA SER A 132 -13.27 -5.07 8.60
C SER A 132 -14.32 -4.72 7.55
N ALA A 133 -14.46 -5.54 6.51
CA ALA A 133 -15.38 -5.32 5.40
C ALA A 133 -16.78 -5.85 5.67
N TYR A 134 -16.93 -6.97 6.41
CA TYR A 134 -18.23 -7.60 6.62
C TYR A 134 -18.92 -7.05 7.87
N ARG A 135 -19.95 -6.25 7.68
CA ARG A 135 -20.88 -5.79 8.72
C ARG A 135 -22.19 -6.56 8.66
N ASP A 136 -22.66 -6.88 7.46
CA ASP A 136 -23.91 -7.56 7.18
C ASP A 136 -23.74 -8.72 6.20
N TRP A 137 -24.74 -9.60 6.13
CA TRP A 137 -24.75 -10.72 5.17
C TRP A 137 -24.76 -10.27 3.70
N LYS A 138 -25.20 -9.03 3.42
CA LYS A 138 -25.25 -8.44 2.07
C LYS A 138 -23.85 -8.33 1.44
N GLU A 139 -22.86 -7.93 2.24
CA GLU A 139 -21.48 -7.83 1.78
C GLU A 139 -20.87 -9.20 1.47
N ILE A 140 -21.29 -10.23 2.19
CA ILE A 140 -20.91 -11.62 1.90
C ILE A 140 -21.46 -12.05 0.55
N VAL A 141 -22.72 -11.74 0.24
CA VAL A 141 -23.34 -12.05 -1.06
C VAL A 141 -22.61 -11.34 -2.19
N ILE A 142 -22.30 -10.04 -2.04
CA ILE A 142 -21.55 -9.29 -3.04
C ILE A 142 -20.16 -9.93 -3.26
N THR A 143 -19.50 -10.34 -2.19
CA THR A 143 -18.18 -10.99 -2.27
C THR A 143 -18.23 -12.33 -3.00
N VAL A 144 -19.25 -13.13 -2.75
CA VAL A 144 -19.45 -14.42 -3.44
C VAL A 144 -19.71 -14.19 -4.94
N ILE A 145 -20.57 -13.22 -5.29
CA ILE A 145 -20.83 -12.85 -6.69
C ILE A 145 -19.56 -12.37 -7.37
N ALA A 146 -18.79 -11.49 -6.72
CA ALA A 146 -17.51 -11.02 -7.24
C ALA A 146 -16.53 -12.16 -7.47
N GLY A 147 -16.46 -13.13 -6.54
CA GLY A 147 -15.64 -14.32 -6.65
C GLY A 147 -16.01 -15.17 -7.87
N ILE A 148 -17.30 -15.46 -8.05
CA ILE A 148 -17.78 -16.23 -9.21
C ILE A 148 -17.45 -15.53 -10.52
N LEU A 149 -17.65 -14.19 -10.59
CA LEU A 149 -17.32 -13.40 -11.77
C LEU A 149 -15.81 -13.40 -12.08
N LEU A 150 -14.96 -13.32 -11.06
CA LEU A 150 -13.50 -13.40 -11.18
C LEU A 150 -13.06 -14.78 -11.72
N PHE A 151 -13.61 -15.86 -11.18
CA PHE A 151 -13.28 -17.22 -11.62
C PHE A 151 -13.77 -17.53 -13.04
N SER A 152 -14.83 -16.87 -13.52
CA SER A 152 -15.33 -17.06 -14.89
C SER A 152 -14.37 -16.54 -15.95
N LYS A 153 -13.39 -15.69 -15.61
CA LYS A 153 -12.36 -15.09 -16.50
C LYS A 153 -12.91 -14.36 -17.73
N LYS A 154 -14.23 -14.13 -17.79
CA LYS A 154 -14.89 -13.51 -18.95
C LYS A 154 -14.96 -11.99 -18.86
N LEU A 155 -14.79 -11.42 -17.67
CA LEU A 155 -14.92 -9.99 -17.42
C LEU A 155 -13.62 -9.37 -16.94
N ASN A 156 -13.34 -8.16 -17.36
CA ASN A 156 -12.22 -7.38 -16.89
C ASN A 156 -12.45 -6.97 -15.43
N LEU A 157 -11.41 -6.93 -14.61
CA LEU A 157 -11.46 -6.57 -13.18
C LEU A 157 -12.26 -5.28 -12.93
N ILE A 158 -12.10 -4.28 -13.79
CA ILE A 158 -12.78 -2.99 -13.69
C ILE A 158 -14.31 -3.16 -13.75
N PHE A 159 -14.81 -3.99 -14.68
CA PHE A 159 -16.25 -4.24 -14.79
C PHE A 159 -16.82 -4.96 -13.57
N ILE A 160 -16.04 -5.87 -12.96
CA ILE A 160 -16.45 -6.57 -11.74
C ILE A 160 -16.60 -5.58 -10.59
N VAL A 161 -15.64 -4.66 -10.43
CA VAL A 161 -15.71 -3.61 -9.40
C VAL A 161 -16.93 -2.71 -9.60
N ILE A 162 -17.23 -2.30 -10.85
CA ILE A 162 -18.40 -1.48 -11.16
C ILE A 162 -19.68 -2.24 -10.82
N ILE A 163 -19.79 -3.51 -11.19
CA ILE A 163 -20.96 -4.35 -10.88
C ILE A 163 -21.15 -4.46 -9.37
N CYS A 164 -20.07 -4.70 -8.62
CA CYS A 164 -20.14 -4.76 -7.16
C CYS A 164 -20.56 -3.43 -6.53
N ALA A 165 -20.10 -2.29 -7.09
CA ALA A 165 -20.50 -0.97 -6.62
C ALA A 165 -22.01 -0.72 -6.87
N ILE A 166 -22.53 -1.10 -8.04
CA ILE A 166 -23.96 -0.99 -8.37
C ILE A 166 -24.79 -1.91 -7.44
N LEU A 167 -24.35 -3.16 -7.23
CA LEU A 167 -25.01 -4.07 -6.28
C LEU A 167 -25.01 -3.52 -4.86
N GLY A 168 -23.92 -2.87 -4.44
CA GLY A 168 -23.84 -2.18 -3.16
C GLY A 168 -24.90 -1.07 -3.03
N LEU A 169 -25.06 -0.25 -4.08
CA LEU A 169 -26.06 0.82 -4.10
C LEU A 169 -27.52 0.31 -4.08
N ILE A 170 -27.78 -0.88 -4.62
CA ILE A 170 -29.13 -1.47 -4.66
C ILE A 170 -29.47 -2.14 -3.33
N LEU A 171 -28.47 -2.72 -2.66
CA LEU A 171 -28.68 -3.51 -1.44
C LEU A 171 -28.60 -2.67 -0.14
N HIS A 172 -28.00 -1.50 -0.19
CA HIS A 172 -27.89 -0.54 0.93
C HIS A 172 -28.64 0.74 0.67
#